data_381b238b0639d2c8cd547b469e997fdf
#
_entry.id   381b238b0639d2c8cd547b469e997fdf
#
_cell.length_a   1.000
_cell.length_b   1.000
_cell.length_c   1.000
_cell.angle_alpha   90.00
_cell.angle_beta   90.00
_cell.angle_gamma   90.00
#
_symmetry.space_group_name_H-M   'P 1'
#
loop_
_entity.id
_entity.type
_entity.pdbx_description
1 polymer ?
#
loop_
_entity_poly.entity_id
_entity_poly.type
_entity_poly.pdbx_seq_one_letter_code
_entity_poly.pdbx_strand_id
1 'polypeptide(L)'
;MSITILNPGMLTSVQDLGRIGYQQYGVSVSGVMDPRSASIANILVDNDEGEAVIECTMMGPHLRFDAPNIIAITGGDLGATLDGQSIDTYRAVPVNAGQTLRFTMLRTGCRAFVAFAGGLDIPVVMGSRSTDMKAKIGGYQGRKLQKDDVIAFRAPKTDLKNLGVRHISPEFVPRAEYKLRVVLGPQDDAFTELGAMTFLSSVYTLTPEFDRMGCRLDGELIEHIKDGNIISDGIAFGAIQVPSAGKPIIMLADRQTTGGYTKIANVISADFRILAQLKAGDRVRFEKVSITTAQEALLAQRAALRCLRGAMNR
;
A
#
# COMPACT_ATOMS: atom_id res chain seq x y z
N MET A 1 24.04 -7.73 -11.96
CA MET A 1 22.92 -6.97 -12.53
C MET A 1 22.08 -6.49 -11.33
N SER A 2 21.98 -5.15 -11.14
CA SER A 2 21.45 -4.56 -9.90
C SER A 2 20.87 -3.15 -10.14
N ILE A 3 20.32 -2.59 -9.09
CA ILE A 3 20.09 -1.17 -8.91
C ILE A 3 20.94 -0.66 -7.75
N THR A 4 21.40 0.57 -7.83
CA THR A 4 22.10 1.29 -6.75
C THR A 4 21.23 2.47 -6.29
N ILE A 5 20.97 2.57 -4.99
CA ILE A 5 20.18 3.66 -4.40
C ILE A 5 21.09 4.89 -4.22
N LEU A 6 20.87 5.92 -4.99
CA LEU A 6 21.61 7.20 -4.90
C LEU A 6 21.04 8.12 -3.82
N ASN A 7 19.71 8.07 -3.64
CA ASN A 7 18.98 8.75 -2.58
C ASN A 7 17.73 7.91 -2.26
N PRO A 8 17.46 7.54 -1.01
CA PRO A 8 16.33 6.67 -0.67
C PRO A 8 14.96 7.37 -0.69
N GLY A 9 14.88 8.68 -0.83
CA GLY A 9 13.66 9.44 -0.63
C GLY A 9 13.27 9.50 0.86
N MET A 10 11.99 9.78 1.12
CA MET A 10 11.48 9.93 2.50
C MET A 10 11.35 8.58 3.21
N LEU A 11 10.61 7.66 2.60
CA LEU A 11 10.40 6.31 3.08
C LEU A 11 10.27 5.38 1.88
N THR A 12 11.27 4.54 1.69
CA THR A 12 11.33 3.54 0.61
C THR A 12 11.71 2.20 1.20
N SER A 13 10.93 1.17 0.90
CA SER A 13 11.17 -0.19 1.39
C SER A 13 10.77 -1.23 0.35
N VAL A 14 11.33 -2.44 0.47
CA VAL A 14 10.92 -3.59 -0.33
C VAL A 14 9.70 -4.21 0.33
N GLN A 15 8.63 -4.40 -0.43
CA GLN A 15 7.38 -4.97 0.02
C GLN A 15 6.82 -5.96 -1.02
N ASP A 16 6.18 -7.03 -0.55
CA ASP A 16 5.33 -7.93 -1.34
C ASP A 16 3.90 -7.93 -0.80
N LEU A 17 3.12 -8.98 -0.98
CA LEU A 17 1.74 -9.05 -0.46
C LEU A 17 1.65 -9.32 1.06
N GLY A 18 2.78 -9.43 1.73
CA GLY A 18 2.87 -9.53 3.20
C GLY A 18 3.06 -10.94 3.73
N ARG A 19 3.48 -11.01 5.00
CA ARG A 19 3.84 -12.21 5.76
C ARG A 19 2.61 -12.80 6.43
N ILE A 20 1.76 -13.46 5.65
CA ILE A 20 0.49 -14.03 6.09
C ILE A 20 0.73 -15.31 6.90
N GLY A 21 -0.07 -15.51 7.97
CA GLY A 21 -0.09 -16.73 8.79
C GLY A 21 0.74 -16.65 10.08
N TYR A 22 1.51 -15.59 10.29
CA TYR A 22 2.39 -15.46 11.46
C TYR A 22 1.89 -14.47 12.52
N GLN A 23 0.76 -13.81 12.28
CA GLN A 23 0.18 -12.83 13.21
C GLN A 23 -0.10 -13.44 14.60
N GLN A 24 -0.50 -14.70 14.66
CA GLN A 24 -0.71 -15.43 15.92
C GLN A 24 0.56 -15.58 16.78
N TYR A 25 1.74 -15.45 16.18
CA TYR A 25 3.04 -15.48 16.88
C TYR A 25 3.59 -14.08 17.16
N GLY A 26 2.77 -13.04 17.01
CA GLY A 26 3.18 -11.65 17.25
C GLY A 26 3.96 -11.00 16.10
N VAL A 27 4.05 -11.65 14.93
CA VAL A 27 4.77 -11.12 13.76
C VAL A 27 3.81 -10.35 12.86
N SER A 28 4.11 -9.08 12.60
CA SER A 28 3.29 -8.23 11.72
C SER A 28 3.26 -8.76 10.28
N VAL A 29 2.10 -8.64 9.66
CA VAL A 29 1.93 -9.03 8.24
C VAL A 29 2.79 -8.18 7.33
N SER A 30 2.90 -6.89 7.61
CA SER A 30 3.55 -5.91 6.72
C SER A 30 2.95 -5.96 5.30
N GLY A 31 3.78 -5.88 4.26
CA GLY A 31 3.31 -5.91 2.88
C GLY A 31 3.01 -4.53 2.33
N VAL A 32 2.69 -4.49 1.04
CA VAL A 32 2.34 -3.25 0.35
C VAL A 32 1.07 -2.62 0.91
N MET A 33 1.04 -1.30 0.92
CA MET A 33 -0.14 -0.54 1.35
C MET A 33 -1.30 -0.63 0.35
N ASP A 34 -1.01 -0.85 -0.94
CA ASP A 34 -1.97 -1.07 -2.01
C ASP A 34 -1.64 -2.36 -2.77
N PRO A 35 -2.22 -3.50 -2.35
CA PRO A 35 -2.00 -4.77 -3.03
C PRO A 35 -2.39 -4.75 -4.51
N ARG A 36 -3.43 -3.98 -4.87
CA ARG A 36 -3.88 -3.90 -6.27
C ARG A 36 -2.87 -3.19 -7.16
N SER A 37 -2.40 -2.01 -6.77
CA SER A 37 -1.41 -1.27 -7.56
C SER A 37 -0.11 -2.04 -7.69
N ALA A 38 0.38 -2.68 -6.61
CA ALA A 38 1.57 -3.53 -6.67
C ALA A 38 1.38 -4.73 -7.61
N SER A 39 0.24 -5.42 -7.55
CA SER A 39 -0.08 -6.51 -8.49
C SER A 39 -0.14 -6.03 -9.94
N ILE A 40 -0.72 -4.85 -10.20
CA ILE A 40 -0.73 -4.26 -11.56
C ILE A 40 0.69 -3.99 -12.04
N ALA A 41 1.56 -3.38 -11.21
CA ALA A 41 2.95 -3.15 -11.57
C ALA A 41 3.65 -4.44 -11.97
N ASN A 42 3.47 -5.49 -11.19
CA ASN A 42 4.02 -6.82 -11.46
C ASN A 42 3.47 -7.46 -12.74
N ILE A 43 2.17 -7.38 -12.99
CA ILE A 43 1.55 -7.87 -14.23
C ILE A 43 2.12 -7.15 -15.46
N LEU A 44 2.32 -5.84 -15.39
CA LEU A 44 2.85 -5.05 -16.50
C LEU A 44 4.28 -5.48 -16.88
N VAL A 45 5.10 -5.90 -15.92
CA VAL A 45 6.47 -6.39 -16.17
C VAL A 45 6.57 -7.92 -16.23
N ASP A 46 5.44 -8.63 -16.38
CA ASP A 46 5.37 -10.08 -16.50
C ASP A 46 5.99 -10.84 -15.31
N ASN A 47 5.73 -10.34 -14.11
CA ASN A 47 6.00 -11.01 -12.85
C ASN A 47 4.74 -11.70 -12.31
N ASP A 48 4.91 -12.57 -11.31
CA ASP A 48 3.81 -13.01 -10.45
C ASP A 48 3.25 -11.80 -9.67
N GLU A 49 1.93 -11.80 -9.41
CA GLU A 49 1.24 -10.68 -8.76
C GLU A 49 1.80 -10.31 -7.37
N GLY A 50 2.32 -11.31 -6.66
CA GLY A 50 2.92 -11.17 -5.34
C GLY A 50 4.43 -10.95 -5.34
N GLU A 51 5.06 -10.70 -6.48
CA GLU A 51 6.50 -10.42 -6.51
C GLU A 51 6.82 -9.13 -5.75
N ALA A 52 8.01 -9.08 -5.13
CA ALA A 52 8.44 -7.93 -4.37
C ALA A 52 8.62 -6.69 -5.24
N VAL A 53 8.13 -5.57 -4.76
CA VAL A 53 8.26 -4.24 -5.36
C VAL A 53 8.99 -3.29 -4.42
N ILE A 54 9.48 -2.19 -4.92
CA ILE A 54 9.86 -1.05 -4.09
C ILE A 54 8.62 -0.18 -3.88
N GLU A 55 8.17 -0.06 -2.62
CA GLU A 55 7.17 0.90 -2.20
C GLU A 55 7.85 2.17 -1.72
N CYS A 56 7.43 3.33 -2.24
CA CYS A 56 7.91 4.64 -1.80
C CYS A 56 6.76 5.56 -1.42
N THR A 57 6.97 6.37 -0.37
CA THR A 57 5.95 7.26 0.22
C THR A 57 6.36 8.71 0.05
N MET A 58 5.47 9.55 -0.47
CA MET A 58 5.57 11.00 -0.67
C MET A 58 6.69 11.41 -1.61
N MET A 59 7.93 11.10 -1.30
CA MET A 59 9.11 11.35 -2.11
C MET A 59 9.81 10.02 -2.39
N GLY A 60 9.79 9.59 -3.65
CA GLY A 60 10.40 8.34 -4.08
C GLY A 60 11.93 8.41 -4.15
N PRO A 61 12.57 7.25 -4.39
CA PRO A 61 14.02 7.15 -4.45
C PRO A 61 14.59 7.78 -5.73
N HIS A 62 15.89 8.07 -5.66
CA HIS A 62 16.74 8.28 -6.80
C HIS A 62 17.65 7.06 -6.93
N LEU A 63 17.52 6.28 -7.98
CA LEU A 63 18.24 5.03 -8.17
C LEU A 63 18.84 4.95 -9.58
N ARG A 64 20.01 4.30 -9.69
CA ARG A 64 20.68 4.02 -10.95
C ARG A 64 20.52 2.54 -11.29
N PHE A 65 20.31 2.27 -12.57
CA PHE A 65 20.33 0.91 -13.10
C PHE A 65 21.77 0.51 -13.47
N ASP A 66 22.29 -0.54 -12.86
CA ASP A 66 23.63 -1.06 -13.17
C ASP A 66 23.58 -2.10 -14.31
N ALA A 67 22.36 -2.46 -14.76
CA ALA A 67 22.10 -3.36 -15.88
C ALA A 67 20.74 -3.03 -16.52
N PRO A 68 20.52 -3.39 -17.80
CA PRO A 68 19.22 -3.21 -18.43
C PRO A 68 18.12 -4.06 -17.77
N ASN A 69 16.90 -3.55 -17.75
CA ASN A 69 15.71 -4.22 -17.24
C ASN A 69 14.44 -3.57 -17.85
N ILE A 70 13.26 -4.03 -17.44
CA ILE A 70 11.97 -3.39 -17.69
C ILE A 70 11.33 -3.11 -16.34
N ILE A 71 10.81 -1.91 -16.14
CA ILE A 71 10.14 -1.49 -14.91
C ILE A 71 8.69 -1.10 -15.18
N ALA A 72 7.87 -1.13 -14.16
CA ALA A 72 6.56 -0.45 -14.16
C ALA A 72 6.36 0.28 -12.83
N ILE A 73 5.78 1.48 -12.91
CA ILE A 73 5.46 2.32 -11.75
C ILE A 73 3.95 2.47 -11.69
N THR A 74 3.36 2.20 -10.51
CA THR A 74 1.92 2.30 -10.26
C THR A 74 1.64 3.02 -8.94
N GLY A 75 0.36 3.19 -8.60
CA GLY A 75 -0.06 3.92 -7.40
C GLY A 75 -0.22 5.41 -7.66
N GLY A 76 0.29 6.25 -6.78
CA GLY A 76 0.30 7.70 -6.93
C GLY A 76 1.34 8.18 -7.94
N ASP A 77 1.13 9.37 -8.51
CA ASP A 77 2.11 10.04 -9.36
C ASP A 77 3.04 10.91 -8.50
N LEU A 78 4.26 10.43 -8.30
CA LEU A 78 5.33 11.13 -7.59
C LEU A 78 6.30 11.84 -8.55
N GLY A 79 5.91 12.04 -9.81
CA GLY A 79 6.73 12.72 -10.82
C GLY A 79 7.96 11.92 -11.24
N ALA A 80 7.75 10.68 -11.69
CA ALA A 80 8.84 9.81 -12.15
C ALA A 80 9.50 10.32 -13.43
N THR A 81 10.85 10.33 -13.43
CA THR A 81 11.67 10.66 -14.59
C THR A 81 12.78 9.63 -14.78
N LEU A 82 13.14 9.35 -16.03
CA LEU A 82 14.28 8.54 -16.41
C LEU A 82 15.28 9.47 -17.12
N ASP A 83 16.48 9.66 -16.55
CA ASP A 83 17.50 10.63 -17.01
C ASP A 83 16.93 12.06 -17.25
N GLY A 84 16.00 12.48 -16.38
CA GLY A 84 15.33 13.79 -16.46
C GLY A 84 14.13 13.86 -17.41
N GLN A 85 13.89 12.84 -18.21
CA GLN A 85 12.71 12.74 -19.08
C GLN A 85 11.54 12.14 -18.30
N SER A 86 10.36 12.77 -18.34
CA SER A 86 9.15 12.24 -17.68
C SER A 86 8.77 10.90 -18.30
N ILE A 87 8.42 9.94 -17.45
CA ILE A 87 7.92 8.63 -17.88
C ILE A 87 6.50 8.40 -17.38
N ASP A 88 5.71 7.64 -18.14
CA ASP A 88 4.35 7.31 -17.80
C ASP A 88 4.31 6.32 -16.64
N THR A 89 3.41 6.55 -15.69
CA THR A 89 2.99 5.53 -14.73
C THR A 89 2.03 4.55 -15.37
N TYR A 90 1.85 3.38 -14.76
CA TYR A 90 1.00 2.29 -15.26
C TYR A 90 1.36 1.80 -16.66
N ARG A 91 2.65 1.85 -16.99
CA ARG A 91 3.24 1.37 -18.24
C ARG A 91 4.54 0.62 -17.96
N ALA A 92 4.79 -0.43 -18.76
CA ALA A 92 6.08 -1.09 -18.79
C ALA A 92 7.08 -0.23 -19.58
N VAL A 93 8.20 0.12 -18.95
CA VAL A 93 9.23 1.02 -19.49
C VAL A 93 10.58 0.29 -19.52
N PRO A 94 11.21 0.11 -20.68
CA PRO A 94 12.59 -0.38 -20.77
C PRO A 94 13.56 0.62 -20.15
N VAL A 95 14.55 0.11 -19.44
CA VAL A 95 15.64 0.88 -18.86
C VAL A 95 16.98 0.26 -19.20
N ASN A 96 18.01 1.08 -19.42
CA ASN A 96 19.35 0.67 -19.78
C ASN A 96 20.32 0.82 -18.59
N ALA A 97 21.45 0.11 -18.67
CA ALA A 97 22.55 0.31 -17.73
C ALA A 97 23.02 1.79 -17.75
N GLY A 98 23.29 2.33 -16.58
CA GLY A 98 23.70 3.72 -16.38
C GLY A 98 22.55 4.70 -16.23
N GLN A 99 21.34 4.39 -16.70
CA GLN A 99 20.20 5.28 -16.55
C GLN A 99 19.78 5.45 -15.09
N THR A 100 19.14 6.58 -14.81
CA THR A 100 18.74 6.97 -13.46
C THR A 100 17.24 7.24 -13.40
N LEU A 101 16.53 6.49 -12.59
CA LEU A 101 15.14 6.77 -12.20
C LEU A 101 15.15 7.75 -11.03
N ARG A 102 14.38 8.81 -11.14
CA ARG A 102 14.21 9.82 -10.10
C ARG A 102 12.75 10.21 -9.97
N PHE A 103 12.30 10.38 -8.74
CA PHE A 103 11.01 10.98 -8.43
C PHE A 103 11.22 12.45 -8.04
N THR A 104 10.55 13.36 -8.70
CA THR A 104 10.83 14.80 -8.60
C THR A 104 9.86 15.53 -7.67
N MET A 105 8.57 15.27 -7.79
CA MET A 105 7.54 15.99 -7.07
C MET A 105 6.26 15.16 -6.95
N LEU A 106 5.67 15.13 -5.77
CA LEU A 106 4.33 14.57 -5.56
C LEU A 106 3.29 15.36 -6.38
N ARG A 107 2.69 14.70 -7.35
CA ARG A 107 1.60 15.26 -8.18
C ARG A 107 0.25 14.80 -7.67
N THR A 108 0.09 13.48 -7.44
CA THR A 108 -1.16 12.90 -6.94
C THR A 108 -0.90 11.70 -6.05
N GLY A 109 -1.79 11.46 -5.08
CA GLY A 109 -1.70 10.33 -4.18
C GLY A 109 -0.65 10.52 -3.09
N CYS A 110 -0.10 9.41 -2.60
CA CYS A 110 0.87 9.38 -1.51
C CYS A 110 1.96 8.33 -1.73
N ARG A 111 1.63 7.18 -2.34
CA ARG A 111 2.53 6.03 -2.50
C ARG A 111 2.62 5.56 -3.93
N ALA A 112 3.84 5.26 -4.37
CA ALA A 112 4.11 4.61 -5.65
C ALA A 112 4.81 3.27 -5.43
N PHE A 113 4.62 2.36 -6.38
CA PHE A 113 5.16 1.00 -6.39
C PHE A 113 5.98 0.80 -7.66
N VAL A 114 7.23 0.37 -7.51
CA VAL A 114 8.12 0.10 -8.65
C VAL A 114 8.38 -1.39 -8.73
N ALA A 115 7.87 -2.04 -9.77
CA ALA A 115 8.17 -3.43 -10.11
C ALA A 115 9.33 -3.50 -11.12
N PHE A 116 10.12 -4.56 -11.02
CA PHE A 116 11.26 -4.85 -11.89
C PHE A 116 11.05 -6.21 -12.55
N ALA A 117 11.16 -6.30 -13.86
CA ALA A 117 10.97 -7.55 -14.59
C ALA A 117 11.94 -8.64 -14.10
N GLY A 118 11.39 -9.81 -13.74
CA GLY A 118 12.14 -10.91 -13.17
C GLY A 118 12.45 -10.78 -11.66
N GLY A 119 11.97 -9.70 -11.01
CA GLY A 119 12.02 -9.51 -9.56
C GLY A 119 13.37 -9.10 -8.99
N LEU A 120 13.33 -8.69 -7.74
CA LEU A 120 14.50 -8.35 -6.93
C LEU A 120 15.02 -9.59 -6.19
N ASP A 121 16.33 -9.70 -6.02
CA ASP A 121 16.97 -10.76 -5.24
C ASP A 121 16.94 -10.41 -3.75
N ILE A 122 15.79 -10.64 -3.15
CA ILE A 122 15.51 -10.39 -1.74
C ILE A 122 15.19 -11.73 -1.06
N PRO A 123 15.82 -12.04 0.08
CA PRO A 123 15.54 -13.26 0.82
C PRO A 123 14.07 -13.38 1.25
N VAL A 124 13.52 -14.58 1.15
CA VAL A 124 12.21 -14.91 1.70
C VAL A 124 12.33 -15.21 3.19
N VAL A 125 11.59 -14.47 4.03
CA VAL A 125 11.57 -14.66 5.48
C VAL A 125 10.11 -14.92 5.90
N MET A 126 9.85 -16.10 6.44
CA MET A 126 8.49 -16.53 6.82
C MET A 126 7.48 -16.36 5.64
N GLY A 127 7.86 -16.82 4.45
CA GLY A 127 7.02 -16.80 3.25
C GLY A 127 6.87 -15.43 2.56
N SER A 128 7.58 -14.38 2.98
CA SER A 128 7.46 -13.03 2.45
C SER A 128 8.82 -12.34 2.28
N ARG A 129 8.88 -11.43 1.28
CA ARG A 129 10.00 -10.50 1.06
C ARG A 129 9.72 -9.10 1.63
N SER A 130 8.61 -8.93 2.35
CA SER A 130 8.26 -7.63 2.95
C SER A 130 9.18 -7.25 4.09
N THR A 131 9.52 -5.97 4.14
CA THR A 131 10.22 -5.36 5.25
C THR A 131 9.26 -5.12 6.42
N ASP A 132 9.56 -5.65 7.57
CA ASP A 132 9.03 -5.20 8.86
C ASP A 132 10.11 -4.39 9.57
N MET A 133 9.96 -3.06 9.53
CA MET A 133 10.97 -2.14 10.07
C MET A 133 11.03 -2.17 11.60
N LYS A 134 9.93 -2.52 12.26
CA LYS A 134 9.86 -2.59 13.74
C LYS A 134 10.57 -3.84 14.26
N ALA A 135 10.28 -4.99 13.66
CA ALA A 135 10.93 -6.24 14.00
C ALA A 135 12.32 -6.39 13.36
N LYS A 136 12.67 -5.52 12.39
CA LYS A 136 13.92 -5.54 11.61
C LYS A 136 14.12 -6.85 10.86
N ILE A 137 13.07 -7.38 10.24
CA ILE A 137 13.08 -8.63 9.47
C ILE A 137 12.59 -8.43 8.04
N GLY A 138 12.99 -9.34 7.16
CA GLY A 138 12.60 -9.35 5.74
C GLY A 138 13.12 -8.14 4.97
N GLY A 139 12.62 -7.96 3.74
CA GLY A 139 13.04 -6.89 2.87
C GLY A 139 14.54 -6.82 2.66
N TYR A 140 15.03 -5.62 2.39
CA TYR A 140 16.46 -5.36 2.33
C TYR A 140 17.00 -5.07 3.74
N GLN A 141 17.59 -6.06 4.38
CA GLN A 141 18.20 -5.99 5.73
C GLN A 141 17.23 -5.55 6.85
N GLY A 142 15.94 -5.81 6.73
CA GLY A 142 14.95 -5.46 7.77
C GLY A 142 14.75 -3.97 8.01
N ARG A 143 15.10 -3.10 7.04
CA ARG A 143 15.06 -1.65 7.20
C ARG A 143 14.59 -0.96 5.91
N LYS A 144 14.27 0.33 6.02
CA LYS A 144 14.13 1.18 4.83
C LYS A 144 15.45 1.24 4.05
N LEU A 145 15.33 1.46 2.75
CA LEU A 145 16.51 1.62 1.88
C LEU A 145 17.31 2.85 2.29
N GLN A 146 18.62 2.79 2.08
CA GLN A 146 19.58 3.83 2.38
C GLN A 146 20.38 4.16 1.12
N LYS A 147 21.08 5.29 1.13
CA LYS A 147 22.04 5.63 0.09
C LYS A 147 23.12 4.54 0.02
N ASP A 148 23.55 4.25 -1.19
CA ASP A 148 24.55 3.27 -1.58
C ASP A 148 24.12 1.78 -1.37
N ASP A 149 22.86 1.52 -1.02
CA ASP A 149 22.30 0.17 -1.07
C ASP A 149 22.31 -0.34 -2.53
N VAL A 150 22.77 -1.58 -2.70
CA VAL A 150 22.80 -2.27 -4.00
C VAL A 150 21.90 -3.50 -3.92
N ILE A 151 20.88 -3.52 -4.76
CA ILE A 151 19.91 -4.62 -4.80
C ILE A 151 20.03 -5.32 -6.16
N ALA A 152 20.38 -6.61 -6.11
CA ALA A 152 20.49 -7.43 -7.32
C ALA A 152 19.10 -7.72 -7.92
N PHE A 153 19.04 -7.89 -9.24
CA PHE A 153 17.90 -8.51 -9.91
C PHE A 153 18.04 -10.03 -9.82
N ARG A 154 16.94 -10.74 -9.58
CA ARG A 154 16.93 -12.19 -9.48
C ARG A 154 17.03 -12.87 -10.86
N ALA A 155 16.19 -12.46 -11.81
CA ALA A 155 16.14 -12.98 -13.17
C ALA A 155 15.72 -11.87 -14.16
N PRO A 156 16.56 -10.85 -14.39
CA PRO A 156 16.18 -9.67 -15.15
C PRO A 156 15.75 -10.02 -16.57
N LYS A 157 14.69 -9.37 -17.04
CA LYS A 157 14.17 -9.48 -18.39
C LYS A 157 14.39 -8.16 -19.12
N THR A 158 14.94 -8.21 -20.31
CA THR A 158 15.17 -7.03 -21.18
C THR A 158 14.21 -6.96 -22.36
N ASP A 159 13.41 -8.02 -22.53
CA ASP A 159 12.36 -8.11 -23.53
C ASP A 159 11.11 -8.76 -22.92
N LEU A 160 9.95 -8.25 -23.29
CA LEU A 160 8.64 -8.79 -22.90
C LEU A 160 7.74 -8.85 -24.15
N LYS A 161 7.01 -9.95 -24.26
CA LYS A 161 5.98 -10.06 -25.29
C LYS A 161 5.01 -8.88 -25.18
N ASN A 162 4.68 -8.28 -26.31
CA ASN A 162 3.71 -7.17 -26.40
C ASN A 162 4.09 -5.92 -25.58
N LEU A 163 5.36 -5.61 -25.41
CA LEU A 163 5.83 -4.50 -24.57
C LEU A 163 5.11 -3.18 -24.85
N GLY A 164 4.84 -2.87 -26.14
CA GLY A 164 4.19 -1.61 -26.54
C GLY A 164 2.76 -1.42 -26.03
N VAL A 165 2.06 -2.51 -25.72
CA VAL A 165 0.66 -2.46 -25.22
C VAL A 165 0.56 -2.77 -23.72
N ARG A 166 1.68 -2.97 -23.03
CA ARG A 166 1.71 -3.21 -21.59
C ARG A 166 1.51 -1.91 -20.80
N HIS A 167 0.29 -1.38 -20.86
CA HIS A 167 -0.11 -0.18 -20.12
C HIS A 167 -1.60 -0.19 -19.83
N ILE A 168 -2.00 0.56 -18.80
CA ILE A 168 -3.40 0.89 -18.49
C ILE A 168 -3.48 2.35 -18.02
N SER A 169 -4.68 2.89 -17.91
CA SER A 169 -4.89 4.20 -17.32
C SER A 169 -4.62 4.18 -15.81
N PRO A 170 -4.06 5.25 -15.21
CA PRO A 170 -3.93 5.40 -13.77
C PRO A 170 -5.28 5.27 -13.06
N GLU A 171 -5.29 4.52 -11.94
CA GLU A 171 -6.55 4.22 -11.24
C GLU A 171 -6.89 5.21 -10.11
N PHE A 172 -5.90 5.91 -9.56
CA PHE A 172 -6.14 6.87 -8.50
C PHE A 172 -6.52 8.24 -9.09
N VAL A 173 -7.69 8.72 -8.66
CA VAL A 173 -8.21 10.05 -9.03
C VAL A 173 -8.32 10.90 -7.77
N PRO A 174 -7.61 12.05 -7.70
CA PRO A 174 -7.73 12.99 -6.59
C PRO A 174 -9.16 13.49 -6.41
N ARG A 175 -9.58 13.64 -5.16
CA ARG A 175 -10.92 14.11 -4.78
C ARG A 175 -10.83 15.10 -3.63
N ALA A 176 -11.80 15.98 -3.50
CA ALA A 176 -11.94 16.89 -2.35
C ALA A 176 -12.30 16.11 -1.07
N GLU A 177 -13.00 14.98 -1.23
CA GLU A 177 -13.40 14.10 -0.13
C GLU A 177 -13.43 12.67 -0.66
N TYR A 178 -12.83 11.74 0.10
CA TYR A 178 -12.79 10.32 -0.24
C TYR A 178 -13.84 9.55 0.57
N LYS A 179 -14.55 8.68 -0.09
CA LYS A 179 -15.46 7.74 0.54
C LYS A 179 -14.75 6.40 0.72
N LEU A 180 -14.71 5.91 1.96
CA LEU A 180 -14.20 4.59 2.32
C LEU A 180 -15.38 3.71 2.75
N ARG A 181 -15.59 2.62 2.04
CA ARG A 181 -16.61 1.64 2.41
C ARG A 181 -16.11 0.80 3.57
N VAL A 182 -17.00 0.54 4.52
CA VAL A 182 -16.69 -0.19 5.75
C VAL A 182 -17.74 -1.26 6.05
N VAL A 183 -17.32 -2.37 6.63
CA VAL A 183 -18.18 -3.29 7.37
C VAL A 183 -18.06 -2.98 8.85
N LEU A 184 -19.15 -3.15 9.61
CA LEU A 184 -19.10 -2.92 11.06
C LEU A 184 -18.10 -3.88 11.72
N GLY A 185 -17.45 -3.41 12.73
CA GLY A 185 -16.39 -4.12 13.46
C GLY A 185 -16.94 -5.09 14.52
N PRO A 186 -16.06 -5.89 15.13
CA PRO A 186 -16.45 -6.86 16.14
C PRO A 186 -16.89 -6.24 17.47
N GLN A 187 -16.67 -4.94 17.69
CA GLN A 187 -17.11 -4.21 18.86
C GLN A 187 -17.97 -2.99 18.49
N ASP A 188 -18.79 -3.11 17.43
CA ASP A 188 -19.71 -2.04 17.04
C ASP A 188 -20.80 -1.80 18.12
N ASP A 189 -21.08 -2.78 18.94
CA ASP A 189 -21.97 -2.74 20.12
C ASP A 189 -21.38 -1.99 21.34
N ALA A 190 -20.10 -1.61 21.30
CA ALA A 190 -19.45 -0.80 22.34
C ALA A 190 -19.74 0.71 22.21
N PHE A 191 -20.40 1.14 21.14
CA PHE A 191 -20.70 2.53 20.84
C PHE A 191 -22.18 2.85 21.05
N THR A 192 -22.46 4.10 21.43
CA THR A 192 -23.85 4.57 21.50
C THR A 192 -24.43 4.66 20.07
N GLU A 193 -25.78 4.68 19.98
CA GLU A 193 -26.43 4.95 18.69
C GLU A 193 -25.95 6.29 18.08
N LEU A 194 -25.82 7.32 18.91
CA LEU A 194 -25.29 8.61 18.49
C LEU A 194 -23.85 8.48 18.00
N GLY A 195 -22.98 7.75 18.71
CA GLY A 195 -21.60 7.50 18.31
C GLY A 195 -21.50 6.79 16.95
N ALA A 196 -22.30 5.73 16.74
CA ALA A 196 -22.36 5.02 15.47
C ALA A 196 -22.89 5.89 14.32
N MET A 197 -23.92 6.72 14.57
CA MET A 197 -24.43 7.69 13.60
C MET A 197 -23.39 8.75 13.28
N THR A 198 -22.71 9.31 14.28
CA THR A 198 -21.63 10.29 14.12
C THR A 198 -20.52 9.74 13.25
N PHE A 199 -20.06 8.50 13.50
CA PHE A 199 -19.04 7.85 12.68
C PHE A 199 -19.41 7.79 11.21
N LEU A 200 -20.65 7.45 10.86
CA LEU A 200 -21.09 7.29 9.47
C LEU A 200 -21.49 8.58 8.77
N SER A 201 -21.91 9.62 9.53
CA SER A 201 -22.41 10.88 8.96
C SER A 201 -21.35 11.98 8.87
N SER A 202 -20.29 11.89 9.70
CA SER A 202 -19.28 12.94 9.77
C SER A 202 -18.18 12.80 8.74
N VAL A 203 -17.47 13.89 8.50
CA VAL A 203 -16.26 13.94 7.70
C VAL A 203 -15.06 14.04 8.62
N TYR A 204 -14.07 13.18 8.40
CA TYR A 204 -12.84 13.16 9.16
C TYR A 204 -11.67 13.61 8.30
N THR A 205 -10.68 14.25 8.92
CA THR A 205 -9.47 14.73 8.25
C THR A 205 -8.26 13.93 8.73
N LEU A 206 -7.43 13.44 7.80
CA LEU A 206 -6.18 12.78 8.17
C LEU A 206 -5.21 13.78 8.82
N THR A 207 -4.72 13.43 10.01
CA THR A 207 -3.72 14.22 10.72
C THR A 207 -2.32 13.97 10.15
N PRO A 208 -1.30 14.80 10.48
CA PRO A 208 0.09 14.52 10.16
C PRO A 208 0.66 13.25 10.84
N GLU A 209 -0.03 12.73 11.86
CA GLU A 209 0.34 11.50 12.56
C GLU A 209 -0.11 10.28 11.76
N PHE A 210 0.58 10.00 10.65
CA PHE A 210 0.35 8.82 9.84
C PHE A 210 1.67 8.18 9.42
N ASP A 211 1.70 6.87 9.43
CA ASP A 211 2.81 6.05 8.97
C ASP A 211 2.29 4.74 8.34
N ARG A 212 3.11 3.70 8.30
CA ARG A 212 2.68 2.39 7.83
C ARG A 212 1.92 1.56 8.89
N MET A 213 1.91 1.99 10.16
CA MET A 213 1.16 1.33 11.24
C MET A 213 -0.30 1.76 11.27
N GLY A 214 -0.55 3.06 11.06
CA GLY A 214 -1.89 3.62 11.10
C GLY A 214 -1.95 5.10 10.75
N CYS A 215 -3.14 5.59 10.51
CA CYS A 215 -3.40 7.01 10.33
C CYS A 215 -4.48 7.48 11.31
N ARG A 216 -4.16 8.53 12.04
CA ARG A 216 -5.09 9.19 12.96
C ARG A 216 -5.98 10.14 12.19
N LEU A 217 -7.23 10.17 12.59
CA LEU A 217 -8.22 11.07 12.01
C LEU A 217 -8.67 12.09 13.06
N ASP A 218 -8.91 13.30 12.60
CA ASP A 218 -9.52 14.39 13.36
C ASP A 218 -10.93 14.67 12.84
N GLY A 219 -11.87 14.98 13.73
CA GLY A 219 -13.27 15.21 13.42
C GLY A 219 -14.15 15.09 14.65
N GLU A 220 -15.44 14.85 14.44
CA GLU A 220 -16.41 14.63 15.51
C GLU A 220 -16.04 13.44 16.38
N LEU A 221 -16.31 13.52 17.68
CA LEU A 221 -16.03 12.48 18.64
C LEU A 221 -17.05 11.35 18.54
N ILE A 222 -16.57 10.13 18.51
CA ILE A 222 -17.40 8.92 18.50
C ILE A 222 -17.59 8.46 19.92
N GLU A 223 -18.84 8.50 20.37
CA GLU A 223 -19.19 8.22 21.76
C GLU A 223 -19.26 6.72 22.02
N HIS A 224 -18.62 6.28 23.12
CA HIS A 224 -18.74 4.92 23.65
C HIS A 224 -19.85 4.78 24.70
N ILE A 225 -20.40 3.58 24.87
CA ILE A 225 -21.34 3.28 25.97
C ILE A 225 -20.60 3.31 27.32
N LYS A 226 -19.35 2.85 27.34
CA LYS A 226 -18.50 2.85 28.55
C LYS A 226 -17.19 3.57 28.26
N ASP A 227 -16.14 2.80 27.98
CA ASP A 227 -14.85 3.32 27.57
C ASP A 227 -14.36 2.61 26.28
N GLY A 228 -13.32 3.17 25.66
CA GLY A 228 -12.80 2.62 24.40
C GLY A 228 -11.84 1.46 24.56
N ASN A 229 -11.70 0.87 25.77
CA ASN A 229 -10.72 -0.18 26.06
C ASN A 229 -11.36 -1.57 26.03
N ILE A 230 -10.62 -2.55 25.50
CA ILE A 230 -10.99 -3.96 25.50
C ILE A 230 -9.78 -4.81 25.92
N ILE A 231 -10.03 -6.07 26.29
CA ILE A 231 -8.96 -7.06 26.34
C ILE A 231 -8.35 -7.15 24.92
N SER A 232 -7.02 -7.10 24.84
CA SER A 232 -6.32 -7.08 23.55
C SER A 232 -6.78 -8.20 22.64
N ASP A 233 -7.17 -7.84 21.42
CA ASP A 233 -7.72 -8.71 20.38
C ASP A 233 -7.07 -8.45 19.05
N GLY A 234 -7.18 -9.38 18.09
CA GLY A 234 -6.55 -9.30 16.77
C GLY A 234 -6.95 -8.06 15.98
N ILE A 235 -5.98 -7.49 15.24
CA ILE A 235 -6.19 -6.30 14.42
C ILE A 235 -6.03 -6.65 12.93
N ALA A 236 -7.08 -6.44 12.15
CA ALA A 236 -7.03 -6.56 10.70
C ALA A 236 -6.47 -5.30 10.03
N PHE A 237 -5.92 -5.41 8.81
CA PHE A 237 -5.65 -4.25 7.97
C PHE A 237 -6.98 -3.55 7.63
N GLY A 238 -7.02 -2.24 7.80
CA GLY A 238 -8.22 -1.44 7.62
C GLY A 238 -9.13 -1.37 8.85
N ALA A 239 -8.80 -2.05 9.96
CA ALA A 239 -9.56 -1.91 11.22
C ALA A 239 -9.54 -0.46 11.70
N ILE A 240 -10.70 0.05 12.12
CA ILE A 240 -10.86 1.41 12.63
C ILE A 240 -11.03 1.31 14.14
N GLN A 241 -9.97 1.62 14.84
CA GLN A 241 -9.95 1.68 16.31
C GLN A 241 -10.41 3.04 16.79
N VAL A 242 -11.18 3.05 17.86
CA VAL A 242 -11.58 4.29 18.55
C VAL A 242 -11.15 4.21 20.00
N PRO A 243 -10.03 4.83 20.38
CA PRO A 243 -9.63 4.96 21.80
C PRO A 243 -10.64 5.79 22.58
N SER A 244 -10.55 5.81 23.92
CA SER A 244 -11.44 6.57 24.83
C SER A 244 -11.55 8.06 24.51
N ALA A 245 -10.56 8.62 23.77
CA ALA A 245 -10.61 10.00 23.28
C ALA A 245 -11.65 10.22 22.14
N GLY A 246 -12.31 9.17 21.65
CA GLY A 246 -13.36 9.24 20.65
C GLY A 246 -12.90 9.52 19.20
N LYS A 247 -11.59 9.62 18.93
CA LYS A 247 -11.06 9.90 17.58
C LYS A 247 -10.60 8.61 16.89
N PRO A 248 -11.04 8.36 15.64
CA PRO A 248 -10.76 7.10 14.97
C PRO A 248 -9.31 7.02 14.46
N ILE A 249 -8.77 5.80 14.45
CA ILE A 249 -7.45 5.46 13.92
C ILE A 249 -7.64 4.30 12.94
N ILE A 250 -7.28 4.48 11.67
CA ILE A 250 -7.32 3.38 10.69
C ILE A 250 -5.98 2.64 10.75
N MET A 251 -6.03 1.34 11.01
CA MET A 251 -4.87 0.47 11.15
C MET A 251 -4.39 -0.02 9.78
N LEU A 252 -3.09 0.09 9.53
CA LEU A 252 -2.48 -0.09 8.21
C LEU A 252 -1.59 -1.36 8.12
N ALA A 253 -0.72 -1.45 7.12
CA ALA A 253 0.03 -2.66 6.80
C ALA A 253 0.95 -3.13 7.95
N ASP A 254 1.69 -2.20 8.59
CA ASP A 254 2.64 -2.52 9.69
C ASP A 254 2.01 -2.41 11.08
N ARG A 255 0.66 -2.48 11.17
CA ARG A 255 -0.07 -2.48 12.44
C ARG A 255 0.42 -3.58 13.37
N GLN A 256 0.25 -3.38 14.67
CA GLN A 256 0.50 -4.44 15.62
C GLN A 256 -0.49 -5.59 15.42
N THR A 257 -0.11 -6.78 15.90
CA THR A 257 -0.90 -8.01 15.74
C THR A 257 -2.17 -8.00 16.59
N THR A 258 -2.10 -7.40 17.77
CA THR A 258 -3.22 -7.23 18.71
C THR A 258 -3.26 -5.80 19.25
N GLY A 259 -4.45 -5.37 19.72
CA GLY A 259 -4.64 -4.05 20.34
C GLY A 259 -5.82 -4.03 21.29
N GLY A 260 -5.79 -3.11 22.22
CA GLY A 260 -6.74 -2.99 23.33
C GLY A 260 -7.79 -1.90 23.14
N TYR A 261 -8.06 -1.44 21.93
CA TYR A 261 -9.12 -0.48 21.65
C TYR A 261 -10.28 -1.10 20.87
N THR A 262 -11.49 -0.60 21.12
CA THR A 262 -12.70 -1.00 20.39
C THR A 262 -12.55 -0.73 18.89
N LYS A 263 -13.00 -1.67 18.07
CA LYS A 263 -12.98 -1.58 16.60
C LYS A 263 -14.42 -1.38 16.10
N ILE A 264 -14.76 -0.13 15.73
CA ILE A 264 -16.11 0.24 15.26
C ILE A 264 -16.42 -0.34 13.87
N ALA A 265 -15.41 -0.41 13.00
CA ALA A 265 -15.57 -0.86 11.62
C ALA A 265 -14.25 -1.37 11.05
N ASN A 266 -14.32 -1.93 9.84
CA ASN A 266 -13.15 -2.29 9.03
C ASN A 266 -13.34 -1.81 7.60
N VAL A 267 -12.37 -1.09 7.05
CA VAL A 267 -12.35 -0.67 5.63
C VAL A 267 -12.32 -1.92 4.76
N ILE A 268 -13.16 -2.01 3.74
CA ILE A 268 -13.17 -3.17 2.83
C ILE A 268 -11.88 -3.23 2.01
N SER A 269 -11.41 -4.44 1.72
CA SER A 269 -10.12 -4.65 1.03
C SER A 269 -10.05 -3.99 -0.36
N ALA A 270 -11.19 -3.87 -1.04
CA ALA A 270 -11.26 -3.20 -2.34
C ALA A 270 -10.96 -1.69 -2.27
N ASP A 271 -11.05 -1.06 -1.09
CA ASP A 271 -10.79 0.37 -0.91
C ASP A 271 -9.37 0.65 -0.36
N PHE A 272 -8.55 -0.36 -0.10
CA PHE A 272 -7.15 -0.17 0.29
C PHE A 272 -6.36 0.66 -0.72
N ARG A 273 -6.70 0.58 -2.01
CA ARG A 273 -6.14 1.42 -3.06
C ARG A 273 -6.39 2.93 -2.84
N ILE A 274 -7.54 3.30 -2.25
CA ILE A 274 -7.85 4.68 -1.88
C ILE A 274 -7.08 5.03 -0.60
N LEU A 275 -7.22 4.19 0.43
CA LEU A 275 -6.58 4.37 1.74
C LEU A 275 -5.07 4.54 1.64
N ALA A 276 -4.40 3.77 0.77
CA ALA A 276 -2.96 3.87 0.53
C ALA A 276 -2.51 5.20 -0.07
N GLN A 277 -3.40 5.93 -0.73
CA GLN A 277 -3.06 7.19 -1.39
C GLN A 277 -3.42 8.44 -0.58
N LEU A 278 -4.02 8.24 0.60
CA LEU A 278 -4.35 9.35 1.49
C LEU A 278 -3.10 9.90 2.19
N LYS A 279 -3.11 11.19 2.46
CA LYS A 279 -2.07 11.96 3.15
C LYS A 279 -2.68 12.96 4.12
N ALA A 280 -1.87 13.58 4.96
CA ALA A 280 -2.32 14.62 5.88
C ALA A 280 -3.12 15.72 5.17
N GLY A 281 -4.25 16.11 5.76
CA GLY A 281 -5.19 17.08 5.23
C GLY A 281 -6.27 16.51 4.31
N ASP A 282 -6.14 15.26 3.83
CA ASP A 282 -7.19 14.64 3.03
C ASP A 282 -8.41 14.35 3.91
N ARG A 283 -9.60 14.51 3.33
CA ARG A 283 -10.89 14.32 4.00
C ARG A 283 -11.49 12.98 3.62
N VAL A 284 -12.01 12.26 4.61
CA VAL A 284 -12.64 10.95 4.42
C VAL A 284 -14.02 10.91 5.07
N ARG A 285 -14.91 10.15 4.45
CA ARG A 285 -16.22 9.77 5.00
C ARG A 285 -16.37 8.25 4.91
N PHE A 286 -17.06 7.67 5.87
CA PHE A 286 -17.31 6.24 5.90
C PHE A 286 -18.71 5.89 5.38
N GLU A 287 -18.79 4.84 4.59
CA GLU A 287 -20.04 4.29 4.08
C GLU A 287 -20.18 2.83 4.51
N LYS A 288 -21.18 2.55 5.33
CA LYS A 288 -21.49 1.18 5.76
C LYS A 288 -21.97 0.36 4.57
N VAL A 289 -21.38 -0.81 4.36
CA VAL A 289 -21.82 -1.81 3.38
C VAL A 289 -21.98 -3.18 4.03
N SER A 290 -22.70 -4.08 3.37
CA SER A 290 -22.82 -5.47 3.82
C SER A 290 -21.52 -6.24 3.57
N ILE A 291 -21.32 -7.34 4.30
CA ILE A 291 -20.22 -8.28 4.06
C ILE A 291 -20.28 -8.81 2.61
N THR A 292 -21.49 -9.13 2.12
CA THR A 292 -21.70 -9.59 0.73
C THR A 292 -21.20 -8.57 -0.27
N THR A 293 -21.58 -7.29 -0.12
CA THR A 293 -21.10 -6.20 -0.99
C THR A 293 -19.58 -6.04 -0.94
N ALA A 294 -18.98 -6.19 0.24
CA ALA A 294 -17.52 -6.13 0.39
C ALA A 294 -16.81 -7.29 -0.32
N GLN A 295 -17.36 -8.50 -0.21
CA GLN A 295 -16.85 -9.70 -0.89
C GLN A 295 -16.99 -9.60 -2.42
N GLU A 296 -18.15 -9.15 -2.92
CA GLU A 296 -18.37 -8.91 -4.34
C GLU A 296 -17.38 -7.89 -4.93
N ALA A 297 -17.13 -6.79 -4.20
CA ALA A 297 -16.14 -5.80 -4.61
C ALA A 297 -14.72 -6.38 -4.70
N LEU A 298 -14.33 -7.24 -3.75
CA LEU A 298 -13.03 -7.93 -3.78
C LEU A 298 -12.94 -8.94 -4.94
N LEU A 299 -13.99 -9.70 -5.17
CA LEU A 299 -14.04 -10.67 -6.28
C LEU A 299 -13.97 -9.97 -7.64
N ALA A 300 -14.68 -8.85 -7.81
CA ALA A 300 -14.60 -8.04 -9.03
C ALA A 300 -13.18 -7.50 -9.26
N GLN A 301 -12.51 -7.03 -8.19
CA GLN A 301 -11.13 -6.56 -8.26
C GLN A 301 -10.16 -7.68 -8.70
N ARG A 302 -10.29 -8.88 -8.13
CA ARG A 302 -9.49 -10.05 -8.50
C ARG A 302 -9.76 -10.50 -9.94
N ALA A 303 -11.02 -10.46 -10.38
CA ALA A 303 -11.38 -10.76 -11.77
C ALA A 303 -10.74 -9.78 -12.76
N ALA A 304 -10.73 -8.48 -12.42
CA ALA A 304 -10.08 -7.46 -13.25
C ALA A 304 -8.56 -7.69 -13.38
N LEU A 305 -7.86 -8.08 -12.30
CA LEU A 305 -6.44 -8.44 -12.36
C LEU A 305 -6.18 -9.66 -13.24
N ARG A 306 -7.02 -10.72 -13.14
CA ARG A 306 -6.93 -11.89 -14.03
C ARG A 306 -7.14 -11.51 -15.49
N CYS A 307 -8.13 -10.66 -15.79
CA CYS A 307 -8.37 -10.17 -17.15
C CYS A 307 -7.18 -9.37 -17.67
N LEU A 308 -6.61 -8.50 -16.85
CA LEU A 308 -5.42 -7.73 -17.20
C LEU A 308 -4.25 -8.66 -17.54
N ARG A 309 -3.94 -9.64 -16.68
CA ARG A 309 -2.89 -10.63 -16.94
C ARG A 309 -3.13 -11.39 -18.25
N GLY A 310 -4.36 -11.82 -18.48
CA GLY A 310 -4.75 -12.49 -19.74
C GLY A 310 -4.55 -11.61 -20.97
N ALA A 311 -4.83 -10.30 -20.86
CA ALA A 311 -4.62 -9.35 -21.96
C ALA A 311 -3.14 -9.10 -22.26
N MET A 312 -2.28 -9.05 -21.23
CA MET A 312 -0.83 -8.85 -21.40
C MET A 312 -0.12 -10.06 -22.01
N ASN A 313 -0.69 -11.26 -21.91
CA ASN A 313 -0.08 -12.51 -22.36
C ASN A 313 -0.58 -12.97 -23.76
N ARG A 314 -1.55 -12.30 -24.35
CA ARG A 314 -2.03 -12.57 -25.72
C ARG A 314 -1.10 -11.97 -26.76
#